data_b1a35c6376f8a6afb9acf1fc56868cf4
#
_entry.id   b1a35c6376f8a6afb9acf1fc56868cf4
#
_cell.length_a   1.000
_cell.length_b   1.000
_cell.length_c   1.000
_cell.angle_alpha   90.00
_cell.angle_beta   90.00
_cell.angle_gamma   90.00
#
_symmetry.space_group_name_H-M   'P 1'
#
loop_
_entity.id
_entity.type
_entity.pdbx_description
1 polymer ?
#
loop_
_entity_poly.entity_id
_entity_poly.type
_entity_poly.pdbx_seq_one_letter_code
_entity_poly.pdbx_strand_id
1 'polypeptide(L)'
;CKEHRFEQTYDNQGTEEQIPDYKAALTSDKQLNAVISKINTLMADRGFPLKDLQQSVKSISNLSAEDRLITSKASGSAITESPLDRLRRTAKADIILEIDWTVNTMGPKSSVTYNLRALDAYSNKQVAGAEGTGKGSFSAELPVLLEEAVQDHMDIFVDRLQKHFDDLLTNGREVTLDLRV
;
A
#
# COMPACT_ATOMS: atom_id res chain seq x y z
N CYS A 1 0.99 -2.00 -10.75
CA CYS A 1 0.62 -1.16 -11.91
C CYS A 1 1.32 -1.63 -13.18
N LYS A 2 2.65 -1.84 -13.18
CA LYS A 2 3.40 -2.29 -14.37
C LYS A 2 2.86 -3.60 -14.95
N GLU A 3 2.60 -4.58 -14.11
CA GLU A 3 2.09 -5.90 -14.49
C GLU A 3 0.72 -5.86 -15.20
N HIS A 4 -0.15 -4.93 -14.78
CA HIS A 4 -1.49 -4.74 -15.33
C HIS A 4 -1.59 -3.54 -16.28
N ARG A 5 -0.48 -2.96 -16.71
CA ARG A 5 -0.38 -1.82 -17.63
C ARG A 5 -1.16 -0.57 -17.20
N PHE A 6 -1.30 -0.33 -15.90
CA PHE A 6 -1.81 0.92 -15.38
C PHE A 6 -0.67 1.94 -15.27
N GLU A 7 -0.31 2.53 -16.40
CA GLU A 7 0.77 3.50 -16.53
C GLU A 7 0.25 4.73 -17.26
N GLN A 8 0.76 5.89 -16.90
CA GLN A 8 0.53 7.13 -17.61
C GLN A 8 1.88 7.70 -18.06
N THR A 9 1.87 8.29 -19.26
CA THR A 9 3.06 8.95 -19.80
C THR A 9 3.16 10.34 -19.21
N TYR A 10 4.33 10.67 -18.69
CA TYR A 10 4.66 11.99 -18.21
C TYR A 10 5.80 12.57 -19.04
N ASP A 11 5.59 13.75 -19.61
CA ASP A 11 6.63 14.48 -20.33
C ASP A 11 7.43 15.32 -19.33
N ASN A 12 8.69 14.95 -19.14
CA ASN A 12 9.65 15.67 -18.33
C ASN A 12 10.67 16.35 -19.26
N GLN A 13 10.37 17.57 -19.68
CA GLN A 13 11.25 18.40 -20.54
C GLN A 13 11.72 17.70 -21.84
N GLY A 14 10.82 17.01 -22.51
CA GLY A 14 11.10 16.28 -23.75
C GLY A 14 11.54 14.84 -23.58
N THR A 15 11.55 14.33 -22.32
CA THR A 15 11.74 12.91 -22.04
C THR A 15 10.43 12.33 -21.55
N GLU A 16 9.89 11.37 -22.28
CA GLU A 16 8.70 10.64 -21.87
C GLU A 16 9.06 9.59 -20.81
N GLU A 17 8.51 9.74 -19.61
CA GLU A 17 8.59 8.75 -18.53
C GLU A 17 7.24 8.07 -18.31
N GLN A 18 7.26 6.74 -18.16
CA GLN A 18 6.07 6.00 -17.78
C GLN A 18 6.02 5.85 -16.26
N ILE A 19 5.00 6.45 -15.65
CA ILE A 19 4.76 6.40 -14.22
C ILE A 19 3.50 5.59 -13.90
N PRO A 20 3.44 4.90 -12.73
CA PRO A 20 2.27 4.13 -12.34
C PRO A 20 1.02 5.01 -12.20
N ASP A 21 -0.09 4.58 -12.80
CA ASP A 21 -1.41 5.20 -12.65
C ASP A 21 -2.21 4.47 -11.57
N TYR A 22 -1.99 4.84 -10.32
CA TYR A 22 -2.71 4.27 -9.18
C TYR A 22 -4.21 4.55 -9.21
N LYS A 23 -4.62 5.69 -9.77
CA LYS A 23 -6.04 6.04 -9.86
C LYS A 23 -6.76 5.13 -10.85
N ALA A 24 -6.18 4.92 -12.03
CA ALA A 24 -6.75 4.00 -13.01
C ALA A 24 -6.79 2.56 -12.47
N ALA A 25 -5.73 2.12 -11.80
CA ALA A 25 -5.68 0.79 -11.17
C ALA A 25 -6.82 0.60 -10.15
N LEU A 26 -6.97 1.53 -9.20
CA LEU A 26 -8.01 1.47 -8.16
C LEU A 26 -9.43 1.64 -8.71
N THR A 27 -9.59 2.24 -9.89
CA THR A 27 -10.93 2.41 -10.50
C THR A 27 -11.33 1.21 -11.34
N SER A 28 -10.38 0.57 -12.00
CA SER A 28 -10.65 -0.43 -13.04
C SER A 28 -10.35 -1.86 -12.62
N ASP A 29 -9.42 -2.08 -11.69
CA ASP A 29 -9.04 -3.42 -11.25
C ASP A 29 -9.95 -3.92 -10.12
N LYS A 30 -10.89 -4.78 -10.48
CA LYS A 30 -11.82 -5.39 -9.52
C LYS A 30 -11.15 -6.31 -8.52
N GLN A 31 -10.08 -7.02 -8.94
CA GLN A 31 -9.34 -7.93 -8.06
C GLN A 31 -8.57 -7.14 -7.00
N LEU A 32 -7.89 -6.08 -7.40
CA LEU A 32 -7.22 -5.17 -6.48
C LEU A 32 -8.19 -4.59 -5.44
N ASN A 33 -9.35 -4.11 -5.88
CA ASN A 33 -10.37 -3.57 -4.99
C ASN A 33 -10.93 -4.62 -4.03
N ALA A 34 -11.12 -5.85 -4.50
CA ALA A 34 -11.58 -6.95 -3.66
C ALA A 34 -10.55 -7.31 -2.57
N VAL A 35 -9.25 -7.34 -2.92
CA VAL A 35 -8.16 -7.57 -1.96
C VAL A 35 -8.09 -6.47 -0.93
N ILE A 36 -8.09 -5.19 -1.37
CA ILE A 36 -8.07 -4.03 -0.46
C ILE A 36 -9.26 -4.09 0.51
N SER A 37 -10.47 -4.33 0.01
CA SER A 37 -11.68 -4.42 0.83
C SER A 37 -11.58 -5.56 1.86
N LYS A 38 -11.08 -6.72 1.46
CA LYS A 38 -10.93 -7.87 2.37
C LYS A 38 -9.92 -7.57 3.47
N ILE A 39 -8.76 -7.02 3.14
CA ILE A 39 -7.74 -6.65 4.14
C ILE A 39 -8.27 -5.56 5.08
N ASN A 40 -8.98 -4.55 4.56
CA ASN A 40 -9.60 -3.52 5.39
C ASN A 40 -10.57 -4.12 6.41
N THR A 41 -11.41 -5.07 6.00
CA THR A 41 -12.34 -5.76 6.90
C THR A 41 -11.59 -6.55 7.97
N LEU A 42 -10.62 -7.39 7.57
CA LEU A 42 -9.85 -8.22 8.49
C LEU A 42 -9.07 -7.41 9.53
N MET A 43 -8.56 -6.24 9.14
CA MET A 43 -7.86 -5.32 10.04
C MET A 43 -8.83 -4.57 10.96
N ALA A 44 -9.97 -4.10 10.44
CA ALA A 44 -11.00 -3.40 11.22
C ALA A 44 -11.60 -4.30 12.30
N ASP A 45 -11.89 -5.57 11.96
CA ASP A 45 -12.41 -6.58 12.92
C ASP A 45 -11.44 -6.83 14.09
N ARG A 46 -10.15 -6.53 13.89
CA ARG A 46 -9.10 -6.66 14.92
C ARG A 46 -8.73 -5.34 15.60
N GLY A 47 -9.52 -4.28 15.38
CA GLY A 47 -9.30 -2.98 16.01
C GLY A 47 -8.30 -2.06 15.32
N PHE A 48 -7.84 -2.40 14.12
CA PHE A 48 -6.93 -1.58 13.30
C PHE A 48 -7.59 -1.11 12.00
N PRO A 49 -8.58 -0.21 12.05
CA PRO A 49 -9.23 0.29 10.84
C PRO A 49 -8.23 1.04 9.95
N LEU A 50 -8.20 0.69 8.67
CA LEU A 50 -7.30 1.31 7.71
C LEU A 50 -7.93 2.55 7.07
N LYS A 51 -7.08 3.50 6.65
CA LYS A 51 -7.52 4.63 5.83
C LYS A 51 -7.93 4.14 4.44
N ASP A 52 -8.99 4.76 3.91
CA ASP A 52 -9.44 4.48 2.56
C ASP A 52 -8.40 4.94 1.52
N LEU A 53 -7.83 3.95 0.81
CA LEU A 53 -6.81 4.20 -0.19
C LEU A 53 -7.36 4.96 -1.41
N GLN A 54 -8.62 4.71 -1.78
CA GLN A 54 -9.24 5.42 -2.92
C GLN A 54 -9.41 6.90 -2.61
N GLN A 55 -9.81 7.25 -1.39
CA GLN A 55 -9.92 8.64 -0.95
C GLN A 55 -8.54 9.31 -0.87
N SER A 56 -7.54 8.61 -0.38
CA SER A 56 -6.16 9.09 -0.33
C SER A 56 -5.61 9.40 -1.72
N VAL A 57 -5.84 8.52 -2.70
CA VAL A 57 -5.41 8.72 -4.09
C VAL A 57 -6.19 9.85 -4.78
N LYS A 58 -7.49 10.01 -4.52
CA LYS A 58 -8.27 11.16 -5.01
C LYS A 58 -7.73 12.49 -4.48
N SER A 59 -7.38 12.56 -3.21
CA SER A 59 -6.77 13.76 -2.61
C SER A 59 -5.48 14.14 -3.32
N ILE A 60 -4.62 13.16 -3.64
CA ILE A 60 -3.37 13.39 -4.36
C ILE A 60 -3.61 13.91 -5.77
N SER A 61 -4.60 13.35 -6.49
CA SER A 61 -4.91 13.80 -7.85
C SER A 61 -5.38 15.25 -7.88
N ASN A 62 -6.11 15.70 -6.86
CA ASN A 62 -6.55 17.07 -6.73
C ASN A 62 -5.38 18.02 -6.41
N LEU A 63 -4.51 17.66 -5.46
CA LEU A 63 -3.31 18.41 -5.14
C LEU A 63 -2.35 18.50 -6.34
N SER A 64 -2.22 17.44 -7.13
CA SER A 64 -1.39 17.46 -8.34
C SER A 64 -1.91 18.41 -9.42
N ALA A 65 -3.23 18.62 -9.50
CA ALA A 65 -3.82 19.60 -10.41
C ALA A 65 -3.50 21.04 -9.94
N GLU A 66 -3.55 21.31 -8.63
CA GLU A 66 -3.18 22.59 -8.05
C GLU A 66 -1.68 22.88 -8.17
N ASP A 67 -0.81 21.89 -7.89
CA ASP A 67 0.65 22.01 -8.04
C ASP A 67 1.07 22.28 -9.49
N ARG A 68 0.38 21.70 -10.48
CA ARG A 68 0.64 22.00 -11.91
C ARG A 68 0.34 23.47 -12.26
N LEU A 69 -0.64 24.06 -11.62
CA LEU A 69 -0.96 25.49 -11.80
C LEU A 69 0.10 26.40 -11.14
N ILE A 70 0.75 25.92 -10.09
CA ILE A 70 1.79 26.67 -9.35
C ILE A 70 3.15 26.50 -10.03
N THR A 71 3.52 25.29 -10.44
CA THR A 71 4.83 24.97 -11.04
C THR A 71 4.95 25.49 -12.47
N SER A 72 3.86 25.74 -13.19
CA SER A 72 3.91 26.42 -14.49
C SER A 72 4.46 27.88 -14.41
N LYS A 73 4.64 28.41 -13.20
CA LYS A 73 5.18 29.74 -12.93
C LYS A 73 6.59 29.77 -12.32
N ALA A 74 7.18 28.63 -11.99
CA ALA A 74 8.51 28.55 -11.37
C ALA A 74 9.44 27.63 -12.18
N SER A 75 10.24 28.21 -13.06
CA SER A 75 11.37 27.49 -13.69
C SER A 75 12.48 27.28 -12.65
N GLY A 76 12.57 26.10 -12.09
CA GLY A 76 13.65 25.66 -11.21
C GLY A 76 13.53 24.16 -11.01
N SER A 77 14.64 23.41 -11.11
CA SER A 77 14.74 21.96 -11.01
C SER A 77 14.11 21.46 -9.70
N ALA A 78 12.80 21.21 -9.70
CA ALA A 78 12.14 20.55 -8.61
C ALA A 78 12.45 19.04 -8.72
N ILE A 79 13.04 18.47 -7.68
CA ILE A 79 13.16 17.02 -7.52
C ILE A 79 11.74 16.48 -7.55
N THR A 80 11.39 15.75 -8.60
CA THR A 80 10.04 15.21 -8.78
C THR A 80 9.82 14.09 -7.75
N GLU A 81 9.05 14.39 -6.70
CA GLU A 81 8.67 13.41 -5.69
C GLU A 81 7.91 12.25 -6.35
N SER A 82 8.27 11.01 -6.00
CA SER A 82 7.57 9.85 -6.56
C SER A 82 6.08 9.86 -6.14
N PRO A 83 5.17 9.31 -6.98
CA PRO A 83 3.75 9.20 -6.62
C PRO A 83 3.52 8.45 -5.30
N LEU A 84 4.36 7.47 -4.99
CA LEU A 84 4.30 6.71 -3.75
C LEU A 84 4.71 7.54 -2.53
N ASP A 85 5.78 8.33 -2.64
CA ASP A 85 6.22 9.21 -1.54
C ASP A 85 5.20 10.31 -1.28
N ARG A 86 4.58 10.84 -2.34
CA ARG A 86 3.47 11.78 -2.23
C ARG A 86 2.26 11.13 -1.53
N LEU A 87 1.92 9.88 -1.86
CA LEU A 87 0.87 9.12 -1.18
C LEU A 87 1.18 8.98 0.31
N ARG A 88 2.40 8.55 0.65
CA ARG A 88 2.86 8.41 2.04
C ARG A 88 2.68 9.70 2.83
N ARG A 89 3.16 10.80 2.28
CA ARG A 89 3.09 12.13 2.90
C ARG A 89 1.65 12.64 3.06
N THR A 90 0.80 12.44 2.05
CA THR A 90 -0.59 12.94 2.04
C THR A 90 -1.49 12.09 2.92
N ALA A 91 -1.28 10.79 2.96
CA ALA A 91 -2.06 9.88 3.79
C ALA A 91 -1.89 10.13 5.28
N LYS A 92 -0.79 10.76 5.70
CA LYS A 92 -0.47 11.01 7.13
C LYS A 92 -0.72 9.76 7.98
N ALA A 93 -0.24 8.63 7.48
CA ALA A 93 -0.36 7.34 8.15
C ALA A 93 0.93 7.06 8.91
N ASP A 94 0.82 6.50 10.12
CA ASP A 94 1.98 6.06 10.89
C ASP A 94 2.51 4.74 10.38
N ILE A 95 1.62 3.88 9.90
CA ILE A 95 1.93 2.56 9.36
C ILE A 95 1.40 2.45 7.93
N ILE A 96 2.21 1.88 7.06
CA ILE A 96 1.85 1.56 5.68
C ILE A 96 1.77 0.04 5.56
N LEU A 97 0.62 -0.46 5.10
CA LEU A 97 0.45 -1.87 4.76
C LEU A 97 0.73 -2.09 3.28
N GLU A 98 1.61 -3.05 3.01
CA GLU A 98 1.90 -3.51 1.65
C GLU A 98 1.49 -4.98 1.56
N ILE A 99 0.78 -5.33 0.50
CA ILE A 99 0.39 -6.71 0.23
C ILE A 99 0.71 -7.08 -1.21
N ASP A 100 1.42 -8.19 -1.37
CA ASP A 100 1.62 -8.90 -2.63
C ASP A 100 0.88 -10.23 -2.58
N TRP A 101 0.29 -10.65 -3.69
CA TRP A 101 -0.38 -11.94 -3.77
C TRP A 101 -0.23 -12.57 -5.15
N THR A 102 -0.31 -13.91 -5.17
CA THR A 102 -0.34 -14.71 -6.39
C THR A 102 -1.40 -15.78 -6.26
N VAL A 103 -2.23 -15.93 -7.28
CA VAL A 103 -3.20 -17.02 -7.35
C VAL A 103 -2.54 -18.25 -7.98
N ASN A 104 -2.54 -19.36 -7.25
CA ASN A 104 -2.02 -20.65 -7.69
C ASN A 104 -3.21 -21.55 -8.07
N THR A 105 -3.17 -22.14 -9.25
CA THR A 105 -4.19 -23.09 -9.71
C THR A 105 -3.60 -24.48 -9.78
N MET A 106 -4.23 -25.44 -9.10
CA MET A 106 -3.82 -26.85 -9.07
C MET A 106 -5.03 -27.74 -9.39
N GLY A 107 -5.21 -28.03 -10.68
CA GLY A 107 -6.40 -28.73 -11.15
C GLY A 107 -7.68 -27.93 -10.85
N PRO A 108 -8.69 -28.52 -10.18
CA PRO A 108 -9.93 -27.83 -9.86
C PRO A 108 -9.84 -26.91 -8.62
N LYS A 109 -8.72 -26.89 -7.93
CA LYS A 109 -8.51 -26.08 -6.72
C LYS A 109 -7.61 -24.88 -7.02
N SER A 110 -7.91 -23.77 -6.35
CA SER A 110 -7.06 -22.58 -6.35
C SER A 110 -6.68 -22.20 -4.92
N SER A 111 -5.50 -21.64 -4.76
CA SER A 111 -5.02 -21.05 -3.50
C SER A 111 -4.37 -19.71 -3.75
N VAL A 112 -4.18 -18.95 -2.69
CA VAL A 112 -3.43 -17.68 -2.74
C VAL A 112 -2.16 -17.82 -1.92
N THR A 113 -1.03 -17.46 -2.51
CA THR A 113 0.20 -17.13 -1.77
C THR A 113 0.21 -15.63 -1.57
N TYR A 114 0.49 -15.17 -0.35
CA TYR A 114 0.53 -13.76 -0.02
C TYR A 114 1.77 -13.41 0.79
N ASN A 115 2.15 -12.14 0.73
CA ASN A 115 3.13 -11.50 1.60
C ASN A 115 2.55 -10.15 2.06
N LEU A 116 2.26 -10.02 3.35
CA LEU A 116 1.73 -8.82 3.99
C LEU A 116 2.81 -8.23 4.89
N ARG A 117 3.10 -6.95 4.70
CA ARG A 117 4.10 -6.21 5.48
C ARG A 117 3.49 -4.93 6.05
N ALA A 118 3.87 -4.60 7.27
CA ALA A 118 3.61 -3.32 7.89
C ALA A 118 4.92 -2.56 8.05
N LEU A 119 4.99 -1.38 7.49
CA LEU A 119 6.15 -0.49 7.54
C LEU A 119 5.82 0.74 8.37
N ASP A 120 6.70 1.09 9.31
CA ASP A 120 6.66 2.40 9.96
C ASP A 120 6.96 3.49 8.92
N ALA A 121 6.04 4.44 8.76
CA ALA A 121 6.11 5.44 7.69
C ALA A 121 7.26 6.44 7.85
N TYR A 122 7.83 6.56 9.04
CA TYR A 122 8.91 7.49 9.34
C TYR A 122 10.29 6.85 9.21
N SER A 123 10.45 5.65 9.77
CA SER A 123 11.73 4.94 9.77
C SER A 123 11.90 4.00 8.57
N ASN A 124 10.84 3.72 7.82
CA ASN A 124 10.76 2.67 6.78
C ASN A 124 11.11 1.26 7.30
N LYS A 125 11.12 1.06 8.63
CA LYS A 125 11.37 -0.25 9.22
C LYS A 125 10.13 -1.13 9.11
N GLN A 126 10.31 -2.40 8.79
CA GLN A 126 9.23 -3.38 8.85
C GLN A 126 8.96 -3.73 10.32
N VAL A 127 7.75 -3.44 10.79
CA VAL A 127 7.32 -3.64 12.18
C VAL A 127 6.50 -4.90 12.38
N ALA A 128 5.81 -5.35 11.33
CA ALA A 128 5.12 -6.63 11.30
C ALA A 128 5.19 -7.24 9.91
N GLY A 129 5.05 -8.55 9.82
CA GLY A 129 4.98 -9.29 8.58
C GLY A 129 4.26 -10.61 8.77
N ALA A 130 3.53 -11.01 7.73
CA ALA A 130 2.89 -12.31 7.61
C ALA A 130 2.96 -12.76 6.15
N GLU A 131 3.32 -14.01 5.95
CA GLU A 131 3.38 -14.65 4.64
C GLU A 131 2.86 -16.08 4.72
N GLY A 132 2.35 -16.58 3.62
CA GLY A 132 1.87 -17.95 3.58
C GLY A 132 1.12 -18.26 2.30
N THR A 133 0.72 -19.55 2.21
CA THR A 133 -0.09 -20.06 1.11
C THR A 133 -1.31 -20.77 1.70
N GLY A 134 -2.49 -20.41 1.22
CA GLY A 134 -3.73 -21.09 1.61
C GLY A 134 -3.77 -22.55 1.20
N LYS A 135 -4.57 -23.35 1.90
CA LYS A 135 -4.68 -24.82 1.68
C LYS A 135 -5.24 -25.21 0.31
N GLY A 136 -5.83 -24.26 -0.38
CA GLY A 136 -6.50 -24.49 -1.66
C GLY A 136 -7.96 -24.90 -1.51
N SER A 137 -8.80 -24.18 -2.19
CA SER A 137 -10.25 -24.32 -2.19
C SER A 137 -10.78 -24.52 -3.60
N PHE A 138 -11.99 -25.07 -3.73
CA PHE A 138 -12.75 -25.09 -4.97
C PHE A 138 -13.36 -23.71 -5.31
N SER A 139 -13.26 -22.73 -4.40
CA SER A 139 -13.65 -21.37 -4.68
C SER A 139 -12.64 -20.73 -5.64
N ALA A 140 -13.15 -20.12 -6.70
CA ALA A 140 -12.34 -19.33 -7.63
C ALA A 140 -12.31 -17.83 -7.23
N GLU A 141 -13.03 -17.44 -6.18
CA GLU A 141 -13.13 -16.05 -5.76
C GLU A 141 -11.91 -15.64 -4.93
N LEU A 142 -11.15 -14.67 -5.44
CA LEU A 142 -9.93 -14.18 -4.82
C LEU A 142 -10.09 -13.72 -3.36
N PRO A 143 -11.16 -12.99 -2.96
CA PRO A 143 -11.32 -12.60 -1.55
C PRO A 143 -11.44 -13.77 -0.57
N VAL A 144 -12.10 -14.86 -0.99
CA VAL A 144 -12.25 -16.07 -0.17
C VAL A 144 -10.92 -16.79 -0.05
N LEU A 145 -10.22 -16.98 -1.16
CA LEU A 145 -8.89 -17.61 -1.18
C LEU A 145 -7.87 -16.83 -0.35
N LEU A 146 -7.94 -15.50 -0.40
CA LEU A 146 -7.08 -14.62 0.40
C LEU A 146 -7.40 -14.77 1.90
N GLU A 147 -8.68 -14.78 2.27
CA GLU A 147 -9.09 -14.96 3.67
C GLU A 147 -8.59 -16.29 4.23
N GLU A 148 -8.76 -17.38 3.50
CA GLU A 148 -8.24 -18.69 3.89
C GLU A 148 -6.71 -18.69 4.07
N ALA A 149 -6.00 -17.93 3.23
CA ALA A 149 -4.54 -17.86 3.29
C ALA A 149 -4.04 -17.05 4.48
N VAL A 150 -4.68 -15.91 4.78
CA VAL A 150 -4.17 -14.95 5.79
C VAL A 150 -4.69 -15.23 7.20
N GLN A 151 -5.82 -15.92 7.35
CA GLN A 151 -6.53 -16.06 8.63
C GLN A 151 -5.64 -16.61 9.74
N ASP A 152 -4.86 -17.64 9.46
CA ASP A 152 -4.00 -18.30 10.45
C ASP A 152 -2.84 -17.41 10.96
N HIS A 153 -2.50 -16.34 10.23
CA HIS A 153 -1.37 -15.46 10.55
C HIS A 153 -1.77 -14.04 10.97
N MET A 154 -3.05 -13.67 10.77
CA MET A 154 -3.50 -12.30 11.06
C MET A 154 -3.41 -11.93 12.54
N ASP A 155 -3.68 -12.86 13.44
CA ASP A 155 -3.62 -12.56 14.87
C ASP A 155 -2.18 -12.31 15.34
N ILE A 156 -1.22 -13.07 14.80
CA ILE A 156 0.22 -12.85 15.05
C ILE A 156 0.67 -11.53 14.44
N PHE A 157 0.20 -11.20 13.25
CA PHE A 157 0.51 -9.94 12.58
C PHE A 157 0.02 -8.73 13.39
N VAL A 158 -1.23 -8.78 13.85
CA VAL A 158 -1.85 -7.73 14.66
C VAL A 158 -1.17 -7.60 16.03
N ASP A 159 -0.81 -8.72 16.68
CA ASP A 159 -0.06 -8.70 17.94
C ASP A 159 1.29 -7.98 17.80
N ARG A 160 2.00 -8.19 16.70
CA ARG A 160 3.25 -7.47 16.39
C ARG A 160 3.01 -5.98 16.17
N LEU A 161 1.92 -5.61 15.48
CA LEU A 161 1.54 -4.20 15.33
C LEU A 161 1.24 -3.56 16.67
N GLN A 162 0.47 -4.23 17.53
CA GLN A 162 0.14 -3.73 18.86
C GLN A 162 1.41 -3.51 19.69
N LYS A 163 2.32 -4.47 19.70
CA LYS A 163 3.61 -4.34 20.39
C LYS A 163 4.43 -3.15 19.89
N HIS A 164 4.41 -2.89 18.59
CA HIS A 164 5.08 -1.71 18.03
C HIS A 164 4.47 -0.41 18.56
N PHE A 165 3.13 -0.30 18.60
CA PHE A 165 2.47 0.88 19.17
C PHE A 165 2.71 1.02 20.66
N ASP A 166 2.72 -0.07 21.42
CA ASP A 166 3.01 -0.05 22.85
C ASP A 166 4.45 0.40 23.12
N ASP A 167 5.39 -0.02 22.28
CA ASP A 167 6.79 0.42 22.34
C ASP A 167 6.92 1.92 22.04
N LEU A 168 6.23 2.42 21.01
CA LEU A 168 6.17 3.85 20.70
C LEU A 168 5.60 4.69 21.86
N LEU A 169 4.60 4.18 22.56
CA LEU A 169 3.99 4.84 23.70
C LEU A 169 4.93 4.86 24.91
N THR A 170 5.70 3.80 25.12
CA THR A 170 6.56 3.63 26.30
C THR A 170 7.91 4.31 26.10
N ASN A 171 8.54 4.14 24.95
CA ASN A 171 9.91 4.56 24.66
C ASN A 171 10.00 5.77 23.74
N GLY A 172 8.87 6.18 23.16
CA GLY A 172 8.83 7.25 22.16
C GLY A 172 9.29 6.77 20.78
N ARG A 173 9.31 7.70 19.84
CA ARG A 173 9.74 7.44 18.46
C ARG A 173 11.24 7.63 18.32
N GLU A 174 11.91 6.68 17.67
CA GLU A 174 13.30 6.83 17.26
C GLU A 174 13.43 7.93 16.21
N VAL A 175 14.33 8.88 16.41
CA VAL A 175 14.64 9.96 15.47
C VAL A 175 16.11 9.88 15.08
N THR A 176 16.39 9.90 13.79
CA THR A 176 17.76 10.03 13.29
C THR A 176 18.07 11.50 13.05
N LEU A 177 19.10 12.03 13.72
CA LEU A 177 19.59 13.39 13.51
C LEU A 177 20.81 13.33 12.57
N ASP A 178 20.69 13.98 11.41
CA ASP A 178 21.82 14.18 10.48
C ASP A 178 22.40 15.57 10.75
N LEU A 179 23.57 15.60 11.43
CA LEU A 179 24.32 16.82 11.69
C LEU A 179 25.25 17.08 10.50
N ARG A 180 24.88 18.05 9.65
CA ARG A 180 25.78 18.56 8.63
C ARG A 180 26.56 19.75 9.19
N VAL A 181 27.88 19.60 9.25
CA VAL A 181 28.84 20.66 9.60
C VAL A 181 29.33 21.34 8.31
#